data_8835082e360b1243240127ae15a3fbe0
#
_entry.id   8835082e360b1243240127ae15a3fbe0
#
_cell.length_a   1.000
_cell.length_b   1.000
_cell.length_c   1.000
_cell.angle_alpha   90.00
_cell.angle_beta   90.00
_cell.angle_gamma   90.00
#
_symmetry.space_group_name_H-M   'P 1'
#
loop_
_entity.id
_entity.type
_entity.pdbx_description
1 polymer ?
#
loop_
_entity_poly.entity_id
_entity_poly.type
_entity_poly.pdbx_seq_one_letter_code
_entity_poly.pdbx_strand_id
1 'polypeptide(L)'
;MRITTFSTDTVAEHVGVVLDDSIADVTACESGPRSVVELLARPDGLAAVGSWLPNAPRVPLDGARLHAPIPVPPKYLAIGLNAPDHRKDINVRWLAREPKLIMLAAGYLLAHPRPKHPLFFAKATSSVVGPHDPIIVPPNASRVDWEGELAVVIGGAIHDVDTATARKNIAGFTVANDVSV
;
A
#
# COMPACT_ATOMS: atom_id res chain seq x y z
N MET A 1 14.76 7.39 -2.53
CA MET A 1 14.23 7.33 -3.91
C MET A 1 12.72 7.17 -3.83
N ARG A 2 11.95 7.89 -4.65
CA ARG A 2 10.48 7.81 -4.71
C ARG A 2 10.08 7.20 -6.06
N ILE A 3 9.59 5.97 -6.06
CA ILE A 3 9.14 5.25 -7.26
C ILE A 3 7.63 5.41 -7.40
N THR A 4 7.15 5.59 -8.61
CA THR A 4 5.73 5.74 -8.93
C THR A 4 5.38 4.97 -10.20
N THR A 5 4.10 4.62 -10.33
CA THR A 5 3.48 4.31 -11.63
C THR A 5 2.71 5.56 -12.06
N PHE A 6 2.87 5.98 -13.30
CA PHE A 6 2.27 7.20 -13.84
C PHE A 6 1.83 7.03 -15.29
N SER A 7 0.96 7.90 -15.75
CA SER A 7 0.58 8.03 -17.16
C SER A 7 0.46 9.51 -17.55
N THR A 8 0.46 9.78 -18.84
CA THR A 8 0.17 11.09 -19.44
C THR A 8 -0.77 10.89 -20.63
N ASP A 9 -1.15 11.95 -21.32
CA ASP A 9 -1.95 11.85 -22.55
C ASP A 9 -1.29 11.01 -23.66
N THR A 10 0.04 10.89 -23.63
CA THR A 10 0.83 10.18 -24.65
C THR A 10 1.53 8.92 -24.13
N VAL A 11 1.58 8.72 -22.83
CA VAL A 11 2.27 7.61 -22.16
C VAL A 11 1.26 6.83 -21.36
N ALA A 12 1.17 5.51 -21.63
CA ALA A 12 0.40 4.57 -20.80
C ALA A 12 1.03 4.43 -19.41
N GLU A 13 0.63 3.46 -18.62
CA GLU A 13 1.21 3.22 -17.29
C GLU A 13 2.69 2.85 -17.38
N HIS A 14 3.57 3.78 -16.98
CA HIS A 14 5.01 3.60 -16.91
C HIS A 14 5.52 3.67 -15.47
N VAL A 15 6.67 3.07 -15.22
CA VAL A 15 7.42 3.21 -13.96
C VAL A 15 8.29 4.45 -14.04
N GLY A 16 8.22 5.29 -13.03
CA GLY A 16 9.03 6.49 -12.95
C GLY A 16 9.67 6.70 -11.57
N VAL A 17 10.66 7.55 -11.54
CA VAL A 17 11.27 8.07 -10.30
C VAL A 17 10.92 9.53 -10.17
N VAL A 18 10.25 9.89 -9.09
CA VAL A 18 9.89 11.29 -8.81
C VAL A 18 11.13 12.05 -8.32
N LEU A 19 11.46 13.12 -9.03
CA LEU A 19 12.56 14.04 -8.78
C LEU A 19 11.97 15.45 -8.72
N ASP A 20 12.04 16.11 -7.60
CA ASP A 20 11.49 17.45 -7.36
C ASP A 20 10.15 17.70 -8.11
N ASP A 21 10.17 18.37 -9.24
CA ASP A 21 9.04 18.78 -10.09
C ASP A 21 8.83 17.89 -11.34
N SER A 22 9.58 16.80 -11.47
CA SER A 22 9.56 15.93 -12.64
C SER A 22 9.58 14.45 -12.29
N ILE A 23 9.23 13.61 -13.25
CA ILE A 23 9.33 12.16 -13.20
C ILE A 23 10.36 11.71 -14.24
N ALA A 24 11.37 10.97 -13.83
CA ALA A 24 12.26 10.26 -14.74
C ALA A 24 11.57 8.96 -15.17
N ASP A 25 11.21 8.86 -16.44
CA ASP A 25 10.54 7.70 -17.03
C ASP A 25 11.53 6.56 -17.28
N VAL A 26 11.64 5.64 -16.34
CA VAL A 26 12.58 4.52 -16.45
C VAL A 26 12.06 3.40 -17.35
N THR A 27 10.75 3.31 -17.58
CA THR A 27 10.17 2.38 -18.56
C THR A 27 10.60 2.72 -20.00
N ALA A 28 10.75 3.99 -20.31
CA ALA A 28 11.18 4.45 -21.64
C ALA A 28 12.67 4.19 -21.93
N CYS A 29 13.45 3.78 -20.94
CA CYS A 29 14.86 3.44 -21.12
C CYS A 29 15.02 2.06 -21.77
N GLU A 30 16.17 1.85 -22.44
CA GLU A 30 16.53 0.51 -22.91
C GLU A 30 16.56 -0.48 -21.75
N SER A 31 15.87 -1.59 -21.92
CA SER A 31 15.67 -2.60 -20.86
C SER A 31 14.98 -2.08 -19.59
N GLY A 32 14.28 -0.95 -19.64
CA GLY A 32 13.49 -0.42 -18.54
C GLY A 32 12.37 -1.38 -18.11
N PRO A 33 11.95 -1.38 -16.83
CA PRO A 33 10.89 -2.24 -16.35
C PRO A 33 9.52 -1.75 -16.83
N ARG A 34 8.61 -2.67 -17.13
CA ARG A 34 7.23 -2.35 -17.53
C ARG A 34 6.29 -2.13 -16.35
N SER A 35 6.69 -2.58 -15.16
CA SER A 35 5.93 -2.39 -13.92
C SER A 35 6.87 -2.39 -12.72
N VAL A 36 6.39 -1.86 -11.58
CA VAL A 36 7.14 -1.94 -10.31
C VAL A 36 7.28 -3.41 -9.86
N VAL A 37 6.30 -4.26 -10.13
CA VAL A 37 6.40 -5.71 -9.83
C VAL A 37 7.54 -6.35 -10.64
N GLU A 38 7.64 -6.04 -11.94
CA GLU A 38 8.75 -6.52 -12.77
C GLU A 38 10.10 -5.99 -12.26
N LEU A 39 10.17 -4.69 -11.92
CA LEU A 39 11.37 -4.09 -11.34
C LEU A 39 11.84 -4.85 -10.10
N LEU A 40 10.93 -5.12 -9.16
CA LEU A 40 11.25 -5.82 -7.91
C LEU A 40 11.61 -7.30 -8.12
N ALA A 41 11.11 -7.93 -9.19
CA ALA A 41 11.43 -9.32 -9.52
C ALA A 41 12.83 -9.51 -10.17
N ARG A 42 13.49 -8.42 -10.57
CA ARG A 42 14.82 -8.50 -11.19
C ARG A 42 15.89 -8.79 -10.14
N PRO A 43 16.96 -9.51 -10.50
CA PRO A 43 18.06 -9.81 -9.57
C PRO A 43 18.74 -8.56 -8.99
N ASP A 44 18.87 -7.51 -9.80
CA ASP A 44 19.43 -6.20 -9.43
C ASP A 44 18.36 -5.25 -8.85
N GLY A 45 17.07 -5.55 -9.07
CA GLY A 45 15.93 -4.89 -8.46
C GLY A 45 16.04 -3.36 -8.49
N LEU A 46 15.87 -2.75 -7.32
CA LEU A 46 15.93 -1.30 -7.15
C LEU A 46 17.34 -0.71 -7.40
N ALA A 47 18.39 -1.52 -7.33
CA ALA A 47 19.76 -1.04 -7.58
C ALA A 47 19.98 -0.65 -9.06
N ALA A 48 19.27 -1.32 -9.99
CA ALA A 48 19.33 -1.00 -11.41
C ALA A 48 18.79 0.39 -11.75
N VAL A 49 17.88 0.95 -10.94
CA VAL A 49 17.24 2.23 -11.22
C VAL A 49 18.26 3.34 -11.43
N GLY A 50 19.34 3.35 -10.65
CA GLY A 50 20.41 4.34 -10.77
C GLY A 50 21.07 4.40 -12.15
N SER A 51 21.13 3.28 -12.87
CA SER A 51 21.73 3.22 -14.21
C SER A 51 20.86 3.87 -15.31
N TRP A 52 19.55 3.89 -15.12
CA TRP A 52 18.61 4.50 -16.08
C TRP A 52 18.45 6.01 -15.88
N LEU A 53 18.56 6.50 -14.62
CA LEU A 53 18.25 7.90 -14.27
C LEU A 53 18.97 8.95 -15.14
N PRO A 54 20.25 8.80 -15.52
CA PRO A 54 20.94 9.81 -16.35
C PRO A 54 20.32 9.99 -17.73
N ASN A 55 19.76 8.92 -18.31
CA ASN A 55 19.24 8.88 -19.68
C ASN A 55 17.70 8.81 -19.74
N ALA A 56 17.04 8.72 -18.60
CA ALA A 56 15.57 8.62 -18.54
C ALA A 56 14.92 9.93 -19.00
N PRO A 57 13.97 9.88 -19.95
CA PRO A 57 13.18 11.05 -20.32
C PRO A 57 12.52 11.68 -19.10
N ARG A 58 12.38 13.01 -19.11
CA ARG A 58 11.75 13.76 -18.04
C ARG A 58 10.33 14.15 -18.42
N VAL A 59 9.40 13.85 -17.52
CA VAL A 59 7.99 14.22 -17.64
C VAL A 59 7.68 15.20 -16.50
N PRO A 60 7.07 16.37 -16.76
CA PRO A 60 6.62 17.26 -15.68
C PRO A 60 5.64 16.55 -14.74
N LEU A 61 5.81 16.73 -13.43
CA LEU A 61 4.99 16.07 -12.43
C LEU A 61 3.54 16.56 -12.46
N ASP A 62 3.31 17.84 -12.72
CA ASP A 62 2.00 18.49 -12.82
C ASP A 62 1.19 18.03 -14.04
N GLY A 63 1.85 17.55 -15.10
CA GLY A 63 1.22 16.97 -16.28
C GLY A 63 1.00 15.46 -16.23
N ALA A 64 1.36 14.80 -15.11
CA ALA A 64 1.29 13.37 -14.98
C ALA A 64 0.14 12.94 -14.05
N ARG A 65 -0.61 11.92 -14.48
CA ARG A 65 -1.52 11.22 -13.58
C ARG A 65 -0.75 10.15 -12.81
N LEU A 66 -0.73 10.29 -11.48
CA LEU A 66 -0.13 9.30 -10.60
C LEU A 66 -1.11 8.17 -10.32
N HIS A 67 -0.65 6.95 -10.43
CA HIS A 67 -1.34 5.74 -10.02
C HIS A 67 -0.79 5.23 -8.68
N ALA A 68 -1.42 4.20 -8.11
CA ALA A 68 -0.78 3.46 -7.02
C ALA A 68 0.60 2.99 -7.46
N PRO A 69 1.63 2.95 -6.60
CA PRO A 69 2.96 2.47 -6.99
C PRO A 69 2.92 1.07 -7.59
N ILE A 70 2.02 0.23 -7.09
CA ILE A 70 1.72 -1.11 -7.62
C ILE A 70 0.21 -1.19 -7.84
N PRO A 71 -0.31 -0.85 -9.04
CA PRO A 71 -1.75 -0.80 -9.29
C PRO A 71 -2.44 -2.16 -9.13
N VAL A 72 -1.74 -3.23 -9.47
CA VAL A 72 -2.25 -4.61 -9.34
C VAL A 72 -1.23 -5.43 -8.54
N PRO A 73 -1.22 -5.35 -7.21
CA PRO A 73 -0.31 -6.14 -6.40
C PRO A 73 -0.71 -7.62 -6.48
N PRO A 74 0.25 -8.57 -6.59
CA PRO A 74 -0.06 -10.00 -6.58
C PRO A 74 -0.73 -10.46 -5.28
N LYS A 75 -0.47 -9.76 -4.19
CA LYS A 75 -1.03 -10.00 -2.87
C LYS A 75 -1.16 -8.67 -2.12
N TYR A 76 -2.32 -8.46 -1.50
CA TYR A 76 -2.57 -7.31 -0.63
C TYR A 76 -3.15 -7.81 0.69
N LEU A 77 -2.43 -7.58 1.78
CA LEU A 77 -2.79 -7.99 3.13
C LEU A 77 -2.83 -6.78 4.05
N ALA A 78 -3.80 -6.74 4.93
CA ALA A 78 -3.87 -5.75 6.00
C ALA A 78 -3.72 -6.42 7.37
N ILE A 79 -3.36 -5.63 8.39
CA ILE A 79 -3.20 -6.09 9.77
C ILE A 79 -4.23 -5.37 10.63
N GLY A 80 -5.27 -6.10 11.03
CA GLY A 80 -6.34 -5.55 11.87
C GLY A 80 -5.89 -5.24 13.28
N LEU A 81 -6.49 -4.21 13.88
CA LEU A 81 -6.29 -3.80 15.27
C LEU A 81 -4.82 -3.51 15.65
N ASN A 82 -4.02 -3.09 14.69
CA ASN A 82 -2.59 -2.88 14.87
C ASN A 82 -2.28 -1.57 15.62
N ALA A 83 -3.04 -0.50 15.39
CA ALA A 83 -2.86 0.78 16.05
C ALA A 83 -3.56 0.79 17.43
N PRO A 84 -2.89 1.25 18.52
CA PRO A 84 -3.47 1.29 19.86
C PRO A 84 -4.73 2.17 19.95
N ASP A 85 -4.77 3.29 19.23
CA ASP A 85 -5.89 4.23 19.27
C ASP A 85 -7.09 3.70 18.49
N HIS A 86 -6.87 3.11 17.31
CA HIS A 86 -7.90 2.43 16.53
C HIS A 86 -8.59 1.32 17.35
N ARG A 87 -7.82 0.59 18.14
CA ARG A 87 -8.36 -0.44 19.05
C ARG A 87 -9.29 0.14 20.11
N LYS A 88 -9.00 1.32 20.65
CA LYS A 88 -9.85 2.01 21.63
C LYS A 88 -11.16 2.49 21.00
N ASP A 89 -11.09 3.05 19.80
CA ASP A 89 -12.24 3.59 19.08
C ASP A 89 -13.26 2.50 18.68
N ILE A 90 -12.80 1.37 18.19
CA ILE A 90 -13.66 0.21 17.90
C ILE A 90 -14.34 -0.27 19.17
N ASN A 91 -13.59 -0.41 20.26
CA ASN A 91 -14.13 -0.88 21.54
C ASN A 91 -15.23 0.05 22.08
N VAL A 92 -15.01 1.37 22.07
CA VAL A 92 -15.98 2.32 22.61
C VAL A 92 -17.21 2.47 21.71
N ARG A 93 -17.06 2.57 20.42
CA ARG A 93 -18.17 2.79 19.47
C ARG A 93 -19.04 1.54 19.29
N TRP A 94 -18.44 0.36 19.29
CA TRP A 94 -19.17 -0.91 19.16
C TRP A 94 -19.91 -1.27 20.44
N LEU A 95 -19.26 -1.07 21.59
CA LEU A 95 -19.83 -1.29 22.90
C LEU A 95 -21.03 -0.39 23.22
N ALA A 96 -21.05 0.85 22.70
CA ALA A 96 -22.16 1.78 22.90
C ALA A 96 -23.48 1.35 22.23
N ARG A 97 -23.43 0.40 21.27
CA ARG A 97 -24.62 -0.03 20.51
C ARG A 97 -25.36 -1.22 21.09
N GLU A 98 -24.70 -2.09 21.85
CA GLU A 98 -25.28 -3.33 22.37
C GLU A 98 -24.84 -3.59 23.82
N PRO A 99 -25.60 -3.09 24.82
CA PRO A 99 -25.25 -3.21 26.25
C PRO A 99 -24.97 -4.64 26.74
N LYS A 100 -25.60 -5.66 26.12
CA LYS A 100 -25.37 -7.07 26.49
C LYS A 100 -24.04 -7.62 25.98
N LEU A 101 -23.53 -7.09 24.87
CA LEU A 101 -22.22 -7.43 24.33
C LEU A 101 -21.08 -6.72 25.09
N ILE A 102 -21.38 -5.63 25.81
CA ILE A 102 -20.40 -4.89 26.62
C ILE A 102 -19.71 -5.81 27.64
N MET A 103 -20.47 -6.60 28.37
CA MET A 103 -19.91 -7.51 29.39
C MET A 103 -19.08 -8.63 28.78
N LEU A 104 -19.52 -9.17 27.62
CA LEU A 104 -18.81 -10.25 26.93
C LEU A 104 -17.50 -9.71 26.30
N ALA A 105 -17.57 -8.56 25.65
CA ALA A 105 -16.41 -7.93 25.03
C ALA A 105 -15.42 -7.36 26.06
N ALA A 106 -15.89 -6.79 27.16
CA ALA A 106 -15.03 -6.35 28.26
C ALA A 106 -14.33 -7.55 28.92
N GLY A 107 -15.05 -8.65 29.17
CA GLY A 107 -14.45 -9.89 29.66
C GLY A 107 -13.41 -10.46 28.68
N TYR A 108 -13.71 -10.47 27.38
CA TYR A 108 -12.77 -10.91 26.35
C TYR A 108 -11.53 -10.01 26.28
N LEU A 109 -11.70 -8.69 26.32
CA LEU A 109 -10.60 -7.70 26.25
C LEU A 109 -9.73 -7.73 27.52
N LEU A 110 -10.32 -7.94 28.69
CA LEU A 110 -9.58 -8.11 29.94
C LEU A 110 -8.78 -9.42 29.94
N ALA A 111 -9.35 -10.50 29.38
CA ALA A 111 -8.67 -11.78 29.24
C ALA A 111 -7.62 -11.78 28.12
N HIS A 112 -7.79 -10.96 27.08
CA HIS A 112 -6.93 -10.91 25.89
C HIS A 112 -6.52 -9.47 25.56
N PRO A 113 -5.73 -8.81 26.41
CA PRO A 113 -5.40 -7.38 26.25
C PRO A 113 -4.61 -7.06 24.96
N ARG A 114 -3.94 -8.07 24.39
CA ARG A 114 -3.23 -7.96 23.11
C ARG A 114 -3.33 -9.27 22.34
N PRO A 115 -3.63 -9.25 21.03
CA PRO A 115 -3.50 -10.45 20.21
C PRO A 115 -2.08 -10.99 20.29
N LYS A 116 -1.91 -12.28 20.57
CA LYS A 116 -0.58 -12.91 20.57
C LYS A 116 0.06 -12.92 19.18
N HIS A 117 -0.78 -12.89 18.14
CA HIS A 117 -0.36 -12.89 16.74
C HIS A 117 -1.08 -11.77 15.98
N PRO A 118 -0.47 -11.18 14.96
CA PRO A 118 -1.13 -10.23 14.08
C PRO A 118 -2.38 -10.84 13.45
N LEU A 119 -3.45 -10.04 13.37
CA LEU A 119 -4.66 -10.43 12.67
C LEU A 119 -4.56 -10.01 11.20
N PHE A 120 -4.19 -10.94 10.33
CA PHE A 120 -4.11 -10.69 8.90
C PHE A 120 -5.45 -10.92 8.21
N PHE A 121 -5.77 -10.05 7.25
CA PHE A 121 -6.86 -10.28 6.31
C PHE A 121 -6.47 -9.84 4.89
N ALA A 122 -7.08 -10.47 3.90
CA ALA A 122 -6.83 -10.15 2.51
C ALA A 122 -7.70 -8.97 2.05
N LYS A 123 -7.10 -8.03 1.35
CA LYS A 123 -7.80 -6.99 0.59
C LYS A 123 -7.94 -7.45 -0.87
N ALA A 124 -9.05 -7.11 -1.51
CA ALA A 124 -9.18 -7.34 -2.95
C ALA A 124 -8.13 -6.49 -3.69
N THR A 125 -7.31 -7.12 -4.53
CA THR A 125 -6.28 -6.38 -5.28
C THR A 125 -6.90 -5.40 -6.28
N SER A 126 -8.15 -5.65 -6.71
CA SER A 126 -8.94 -4.75 -7.55
C SER A 126 -9.46 -3.50 -6.82
N SER A 127 -9.32 -3.41 -5.49
CA SER A 127 -9.67 -2.21 -4.72
C SER A 127 -8.56 -1.16 -4.69
N VAL A 128 -7.39 -1.47 -5.24
CA VAL A 128 -6.27 -0.51 -5.30
C VAL A 128 -6.55 0.54 -6.37
N VAL A 129 -6.53 1.80 -5.95
CA VAL A 129 -6.70 2.97 -6.83
C VAL A 129 -5.56 3.96 -6.60
N GLY A 130 -5.40 4.91 -7.50
CA GLY A 130 -4.37 5.94 -7.40
C GLY A 130 -4.68 7.00 -6.33
N PRO A 131 -3.70 7.86 -6.00
CA PRO A 131 -3.82 8.81 -4.89
C PRO A 131 -4.88 9.89 -5.12
N HIS A 132 -5.30 10.12 -6.36
CA HIS A 132 -6.29 11.12 -6.74
C HIS A 132 -7.54 10.50 -7.40
N ASP A 133 -7.62 9.18 -7.43
CA ASP A 133 -8.79 8.49 -7.98
C ASP A 133 -9.99 8.60 -7.01
N PRO A 134 -11.23 8.65 -7.52
CA PRO A 134 -12.40 8.75 -6.68
C PRO A 134 -12.64 7.46 -5.88
N ILE A 135 -13.08 7.61 -4.63
CA ILE A 135 -13.61 6.52 -3.83
C ILE A 135 -15.11 6.42 -4.14
N ILE A 136 -15.51 5.30 -4.74
CA ILE A 136 -16.92 5.07 -5.10
C ILE A 136 -17.67 4.51 -3.89
N VAL A 137 -18.51 5.34 -3.30
CA VAL A 137 -19.32 4.96 -2.14
C VAL A 137 -20.57 4.20 -2.61
N PRO A 138 -20.80 2.94 -2.13
CA PRO A 138 -21.99 2.18 -2.47
C PRO A 138 -23.27 2.90 -2.01
N PRO A 139 -24.40 2.82 -2.74
CA PRO A 139 -25.64 3.51 -2.39
C PRO A 139 -26.23 3.13 -1.02
N ASN A 140 -25.92 1.94 -0.53
CA ASN A 140 -26.36 1.43 0.77
C ASN A 140 -25.38 1.73 1.92
N ALA A 141 -24.26 2.37 1.63
CA ALA A 141 -23.31 2.79 2.65
C ALA A 141 -23.83 4.01 3.40
N SER A 142 -24.03 3.89 4.70
CA SER A 142 -24.47 4.99 5.56
C SER A 142 -23.32 5.77 6.18
N ARG A 143 -22.13 5.19 6.19
CA ARG A 143 -20.90 5.78 6.74
C ARG A 143 -19.71 5.29 5.95
N VAL A 144 -18.78 6.19 5.69
CA VAL A 144 -17.49 5.88 5.09
C VAL A 144 -16.44 6.51 5.99
N ASP A 145 -15.45 5.75 6.37
CA ASP A 145 -14.34 6.22 7.20
C ASP A 145 -13.00 5.98 6.49
N TRP A 146 -12.01 6.78 6.81
CA TRP A 146 -10.67 6.67 6.27
C TRP A 146 -9.73 6.05 7.29
N GLU A 147 -8.79 5.25 6.83
CA GLU A 147 -7.76 4.65 7.68
C GLU A 147 -6.39 4.84 7.02
N GLY A 148 -5.68 5.92 7.42
CA GLY A 148 -4.34 6.20 6.92
C GLY A 148 -3.33 5.21 7.49
N GLU A 149 -2.69 4.43 6.62
CA GLU A 149 -1.81 3.33 6.99
C GLU A 149 -0.43 3.42 6.35
N LEU A 150 0.57 2.87 7.04
CA LEU A 150 1.88 2.59 6.45
C LEU A 150 1.86 1.21 5.79
N ALA A 151 1.95 1.18 4.48
CA ALA A 151 2.08 -0.07 3.72
C ALA A 151 3.55 -0.43 3.51
N VAL A 152 3.88 -1.69 3.74
CA VAL A 152 5.20 -2.28 3.53
C VAL A 152 5.19 -3.07 2.23
N VAL A 153 6.08 -2.73 1.29
CA VAL A 153 6.23 -3.45 0.03
C VAL A 153 7.30 -4.53 0.19
N ILE A 154 6.91 -5.79 -0.02
CA ILE A 154 7.83 -6.93 -0.02
C ILE A 154 8.38 -7.12 -1.43
N GLY A 155 9.72 -7.10 -1.56
CA GLY A 155 10.43 -7.05 -2.84
C GLY A 155 10.66 -8.43 -3.49
N GLY A 156 10.46 -9.51 -2.78
CA GLY A 156 10.72 -10.86 -3.31
C GLY A 156 9.82 -11.92 -2.69
N ALA A 157 9.75 -13.09 -3.34
CA ALA A 157 9.04 -14.23 -2.79
C ALA A 157 9.82 -14.80 -1.59
N ILE A 158 9.18 -14.81 -0.43
CA ILE A 158 9.73 -15.38 0.81
C ILE A 158 8.70 -16.29 1.47
N HIS A 159 9.17 -17.33 2.13
CA HIS A 159 8.34 -18.27 2.87
C HIS A 159 9.12 -18.81 4.07
N ASP A 160 8.51 -18.76 5.25
CA ASP A 160 9.04 -19.29 6.50
C ASP A 160 10.51 -18.85 6.77
N VAL A 161 10.71 -17.54 6.75
CA VAL A 161 12.03 -16.93 6.93
C VAL A 161 12.17 -16.27 8.31
N ASP A 162 13.41 -16.14 8.79
CA ASP A 162 13.69 -15.40 10.02
C ASP A 162 13.47 -13.88 9.86
N THR A 163 13.45 -13.18 10.99
CA THR A 163 13.22 -11.73 11.01
C THR A 163 14.28 -10.95 10.23
N ALA A 164 15.52 -11.38 10.23
CA ALA A 164 16.62 -10.70 9.53
C ALA A 164 16.44 -10.81 8.01
N THR A 165 16.07 -11.99 7.53
CA THR A 165 15.76 -12.25 6.12
C THR A 165 14.48 -11.51 5.71
N ALA A 166 13.43 -11.52 6.54
CA ALA A 166 12.20 -10.76 6.26
C ALA A 166 12.50 -9.27 6.08
N ARG A 167 13.29 -8.66 6.95
CA ARG A 167 13.67 -7.24 6.86
C ARG A 167 14.46 -6.92 5.59
N LYS A 168 15.35 -7.80 5.15
CA LYS A 168 16.12 -7.62 3.90
C LYS A 168 15.23 -7.63 2.65
N ASN A 169 14.06 -8.25 2.74
CA ASN A 169 13.11 -8.32 1.65
C ASN A 169 12.09 -7.17 1.63
N ILE A 170 12.21 -6.19 2.52
CA ILE A 170 11.44 -4.96 2.42
C ILE A 170 12.03 -4.10 1.30
N ALA A 171 11.27 -3.94 0.21
CA ALA A 171 11.67 -3.09 -0.91
C ALA A 171 11.43 -1.60 -0.64
N GLY A 172 10.40 -1.27 0.15
CA GLY A 172 10.07 0.09 0.48
C GLY A 172 8.77 0.22 1.26
N PHE A 173 8.33 1.46 1.37
CA PHE A 173 7.13 1.85 2.10
C PHE A 173 6.29 2.79 1.24
N THR A 174 4.99 2.75 1.43
CA THR A 174 4.06 3.73 0.87
C THR A 174 2.94 4.01 1.87
N VAL A 175 2.17 5.06 1.62
CA VAL A 175 0.95 5.35 2.40
C VAL A 175 -0.23 4.71 1.68
N ALA A 176 -1.10 4.06 2.42
CA ALA A 176 -2.36 3.52 1.96
C ALA A 176 -3.52 4.14 2.74
N ASN A 177 -4.71 4.13 2.17
CA ASN A 177 -5.95 4.47 2.85
C ASN A 177 -6.87 3.26 2.80
N ASP A 178 -7.02 2.56 3.95
CA ASP A 178 -7.89 1.38 4.07
C ASP A 178 -9.32 1.84 4.36
N VAL A 179 -10.01 2.30 3.30
CA VAL A 179 -11.35 2.85 3.42
C VAL A 179 -12.34 1.78 3.88
N SER A 180 -13.02 2.07 4.98
CA SER A 180 -14.02 1.21 5.61
C SER A 180 -15.44 1.79 5.45
N VAL A 181 -16.45 0.89 5.43
CA VAL A 181 -17.87 1.23 5.25
C VAL A 181 -18.70 0.69 6.42
#